data_01864622ce7c98e594abbe0837ed71ce
#
_entry.id   01864622ce7c98e594abbe0837ed71ce
#
_cell.length_a   1.000
_cell.length_b   1.000
_cell.length_c   1.000
_cell.angle_alpha   90.00
_cell.angle_beta   90.00
_cell.angle_gamma   90.00
#
_symmetry.space_group_name_H-M   'P 1'
#
loop_
_entity.id
_entity.type
_entity.pdbx_description
1 polymer ?
#
loop_
_entity_poly.entity_id
_entity_poly.type
_entity_poly.pdbx_seq_one_letter_code
_entity_poly.pdbx_strand_id
1 'polypeptide(L)'
;AQQDRNRMRLGKKDGVGIISVGITNGYQNEALESLSEAGVDVSEISSLELIASIPFAKEKIETMISHCSTLLIAEELEGHIEKYVYMQAYKMGKQVKILGKEDGTYERIGEYDAQILRKGICKALDVALPECFADFKAAPEDNCTKRPIGFCAGCPHRGTYMGIEAGLKKAGLKKKDVLITGDIGCTILGISPPFEILWTELAMGASIPLAQGFAYSNIPSPIIATIGDSTFFHAGMTGLVNAVQHHINMTVVILDNGWTAMTGMQVNPGTVQSCQMGEWQQLDLIQVVKGLGISEENLYVVDPYDHLSVADAVKECLEKDGVKLILSRRECAIQAARRKVKYSPVKVI
;
A
#
# COMPACT_ATOMS: atom_id res chain seq x y z
N ALA A 1 24.42 -12.33 -8.70
CA ALA A 1 24.35 -12.56 -7.24
C ALA A 1 22.90 -12.74 -6.73
N GLN A 2 21.89 -11.94 -7.23
CA GLN A 2 20.50 -12.11 -6.82
C GLN A 2 19.83 -13.36 -7.42
N GLN A 3 20.21 -13.79 -8.62
CA GLN A 3 19.65 -14.98 -9.28
C GLN A 3 20.00 -16.29 -8.57
N ASP A 4 21.11 -16.35 -7.85
CA ASP A 4 21.54 -17.54 -7.08
C ASP A 4 20.66 -17.86 -5.87
N ARG A 5 19.80 -16.91 -5.45
CA ARG A 5 18.82 -17.12 -4.38
C ARG A 5 17.56 -17.84 -4.85
N ASN A 6 17.25 -17.76 -6.12
CA ASN A 6 16.09 -18.46 -6.69
C ASN A 6 16.39 -19.96 -6.75
N ARG A 7 15.53 -20.76 -6.15
CA ARG A 7 15.72 -22.21 -6.00
C ARG A 7 14.97 -22.94 -7.12
N MET A 8 15.63 -23.91 -7.74
CA MET A 8 15.00 -24.72 -8.78
C MET A 8 15.25 -26.19 -8.50
N ARG A 9 14.19 -27.00 -8.59
CA ARG A 9 14.24 -28.46 -8.56
C ARG A 9 13.51 -28.97 -9.78
N LEU A 10 14.12 -29.86 -10.55
CA LEU A 10 13.49 -30.52 -11.68
C LEU A 10 13.01 -31.89 -11.26
N GLY A 11 11.75 -32.18 -11.50
CA GLY A 11 11.12 -33.46 -11.33
C GLY A 11 11.05 -34.20 -12.66
N LYS A 12 9.91 -34.85 -12.95
CA LYS A 12 9.69 -35.61 -14.19
C LYS A 12 9.68 -34.71 -15.41
N LYS A 13 10.44 -35.09 -16.43
CA LYS A 13 10.41 -34.40 -17.71
C LYS A 13 9.02 -34.54 -18.35
N ASP A 14 8.59 -33.47 -19.00
CA ASP A 14 7.24 -33.33 -19.59
C ASP A 14 6.11 -33.47 -18.56
N GLY A 15 6.42 -33.31 -17.27
CA GLY A 15 5.49 -33.29 -16.15
C GLY A 15 4.99 -31.89 -15.82
N VAL A 16 4.47 -31.76 -14.58
CA VAL A 16 4.00 -30.49 -14.01
C VAL A 16 5.16 -29.75 -13.38
N GLY A 17 5.22 -28.42 -13.59
CA GLY A 17 6.11 -27.51 -12.90
C GLY A 17 5.34 -26.39 -12.21
N ILE A 18 5.84 -25.92 -11.08
CA ILE A 18 5.31 -24.76 -10.36
C ILE A 18 6.35 -23.65 -10.36
N ILE A 19 5.94 -22.45 -10.70
CA ILE A 19 6.73 -21.22 -10.51
C ILE A 19 6.02 -20.38 -9.47
N SER A 20 6.62 -20.24 -8.29
CA SER A 20 6.07 -19.47 -7.17
C SER A 20 6.93 -18.23 -6.91
N VAL A 21 6.32 -17.17 -6.35
CA VAL A 21 6.94 -15.84 -6.23
C VAL A 21 6.76 -15.28 -4.83
N GLY A 22 7.84 -14.97 -4.15
CA GLY A 22 7.81 -14.32 -2.84
C GLY A 22 7.11 -15.17 -1.77
N ILE A 23 6.02 -14.66 -1.19
CA ILE A 23 5.30 -15.37 -0.11
C ILE A 23 4.67 -16.69 -0.59
N THR A 24 4.28 -16.79 -1.86
CA THR A 24 3.69 -18.01 -2.40
C THR A 24 4.65 -19.20 -2.42
N ASN A 25 5.98 -18.96 -2.27
CA ASN A 25 6.95 -20.04 -2.07
C ASN A 25 6.65 -20.84 -0.79
N GLY A 26 6.30 -20.14 0.30
CA GLY A 26 5.92 -20.79 1.57
C GLY A 26 4.62 -21.58 1.42
N TYR A 27 3.61 -21.00 0.80
CA TYR A 27 2.33 -21.68 0.56
C TYR A 27 2.45 -22.88 -0.39
N GLN A 28 3.33 -22.80 -1.39
CA GLN A 28 3.67 -23.93 -2.26
C GLN A 28 4.24 -25.10 -1.44
N ASN A 29 5.21 -24.84 -0.58
CA ASN A 29 5.87 -25.87 0.20
C ASN A 29 4.88 -26.55 1.16
N GLU A 30 4.07 -25.76 1.88
CA GLU A 30 3.00 -26.28 2.74
C GLU A 30 1.96 -27.09 1.94
N ALA A 31 1.56 -26.60 0.77
CA ALA A 31 0.60 -27.30 -0.07
C ALA A 31 1.14 -28.63 -0.59
N LEU A 32 2.41 -28.68 -1.04
CA LEU A 32 3.05 -29.91 -1.50
C LEU A 32 3.19 -30.93 -0.37
N GLU A 33 3.65 -30.52 0.80
CA GLU A 33 3.79 -31.38 1.99
C GLU A 33 2.44 -31.99 2.38
N SER A 34 1.43 -31.15 2.59
CA SER A 34 0.10 -31.61 3.01
C SER A 34 -0.63 -32.45 1.96
N LEU A 35 -0.46 -32.16 0.67
CA LEU A 35 -0.99 -33.03 -0.40
C LEU A 35 -0.31 -34.38 -0.43
N SER A 36 1.01 -34.44 -0.21
CA SER A 36 1.74 -35.71 -0.09
C SER A 36 1.26 -36.55 1.10
N GLU A 37 1.03 -35.91 2.27
CA GLU A 37 0.45 -36.57 3.43
C GLU A 37 -0.96 -37.10 3.20
N ALA A 38 -1.74 -36.41 2.35
CA ALA A 38 -3.06 -36.83 1.94
C ALA A 38 -3.07 -37.89 0.80
N GLY A 39 -1.89 -38.39 0.40
CA GLY A 39 -1.73 -39.45 -0.59
C GLY A 39 -1.70 -39.00 -2.05
N VAL A 40 -1.58 -37.70 -2.33
CA VAL A 40 -1.38 -37.18 -3.68
C VAL A 40 0.12 -37.28 -4.03
N ASP A 41 0.43 -37.91 -5.17
CA ASP A 41 1.83 -37.99 -5.61
C ASP A 41 2.30 -36.65 -6.21
N VAL A 42 3.07 -35.92 -5.42
CA VAL A 42 3.71 -34.65 -5.77
C VAL A 42 5.24 -34.76 -5.93
N SER A 43 5.78 -35.97 -5.81
CA SER A 43 7.25 -36.20 -5.76
C SER A 43 7.95 -35.77 -7.05
N GLU A 44 7.29 -35.93 -8.18
CA GLU A 44 7.79 -35.66 -9.52
C GLU A 44 7.51 -34.25 -10.05
N ILE A 45 6.94 -33.35 -9.22
CA ILE A 45 6.67 -31.97 -9.60
C ILE A 45 7.99 -31.19 -9.65
N SER A 46 8.22 -30.46 -10.74
CA SER A 46 9.31 -29.50 -10.85
C SER A 46 8.92 -28.19 -10.13
N SER A 47 9.86 -27.52 -9.50
CA SER A 47 9.60 -26.25 -8.83
C SER A 47 10.67 -25.20 -9.14
N LEU A 48 10.23 -23.96 -9.27
CA LEU A 48 11.07 -22.76 -9.30
C LEU A 48 10.53 -21.75 -8.32
N GLU A 49 11.24 -21.57 -7.21
CA GLU A 49 10.95 -20.58 -6.17
C GLU A 49 11.67 -19.26 -6.49
N LEU A 50 10.92 -18.23 -6.87
CA LEU A 50 11.45 -16.91 -7.13
C LEU A 50 11.47 -16.08 -5.84
N ILE A 51 12.63 -15.93 -5.22
CA ILE A 51 12.89 -15.04 -4.07
C ILE A 51 13.19 -13.64 -4.58
N ALA A 52 13.91 -13.53 -5.70
CA ALA A 52 14.15 -12.30 -6.43
C ALA A 52 13.46 -12.40 -7.79
N SER A 53 12.36 -11.66 -7.95
CA SER A 53 11.55 -11.65 -9.17
C SER A 53 12.14 -10.75 -10.27
N ILE A 54 12.80 -9.65 -9.89
CA ILE A 54 13.40 -8.68 -10.79
C ILE A 54 14.91 -8.53 -10.48
N PRO A 55 15.81 -8.60 -11.46
CA PRO A 55 15.55 -8.93 -12.87
C PRO A 55 15.06 -10.36 -13.05
N PHE A 56 14.25 -10.59 -14.09
CA PHE A 56 13.68 -11.91 -14.34
C PHE A 56 14.75 -13.00 -14.45
N ALA A 57 14.51 -14.12 -13.79
CA ALA A 57 15.39 -15.31 -13.82
C ALA A 57 15.25 -16.07 -15.16
N LYS A 58 15.62 -15.41 -16.24
CA LYS A 58 15.36 -15.84 -17.64
C LYS A 58 15.75 -17.29 -17.86
N GLU A 59 17.00 -17.66 -17.60
CA GLU A 59 17.53 -19.02 -17.86
C GLU A 59 16.77 -20.10 -17.09
N LYS A 60 16.41 -19.84 -15.83
CA LYS A 60 15.63 -20.78 -15.02
C LYS A 60 14.21 -20.93 -15.52
N ILE A 61 13.58 -19.84 -15.94
CA ILE A 61 12.23 -19.85 -16.53
C ILE A 61 12.24 -20.60 -17.88
N GLU A 62 13.23 -20.34 -18.73
CA GLU A 62 13.40 -21.05 -20.01
C GLU A 62 13.65 -22.56 -19.80
N THR A 63 14.39 -22.91 -18.73
CA THR A 63 14.56 -24.30 -18.33
C THR A 63 13.24 -24.94 -17.93
N MET A 64 12.41 -24.28 -17.12
CA MET A 64 11.10 -24.78 -16.73
C MET A 64 10.17 -24.95 -17.95
N ILE A 65 10.14 -23.97 -18.86
CA ILE A 65 9.38 -24.04 -20.11
C ILE A 65 9.81 -25.22 -21.00
N SER A 66 11.11 -25.52 -21.02
CA SER A 66 11.64 -26.62 -21.83
C SER A 66 11.46 -27.98 -21.19
N HIS A 67 11.33 -28.03 -19.86
CA HIS A 67 11.28 -29.26 -19.09
C HIS A 67 9.85 -29.76 -18.82
N CYS A 68 8.89 -28.83 -18.64
CA CYS A 68 7.53 -29.14 -18.22
C CYS A 68 6.53 -29.05 -19.39
N SER A 69 5.51 -29.90 -19.38
CA SER A 69 4.34 -29.79 -20.27
C SER A 69 3.26 -28.87 -19.72
N THR A 70 3.19 -28.73 -18.40
CA THR A 70 2.25 -27.85 -17.69
C THR A 70 3.02 -27.01 -16.66
N LEU A 71 2.79 -25.72 -16.65
CA LEU A 71 3.34 -24.78 -15.66
C LEU A 71 2.22 -24.12 -14.89
N LEU A 72 2.26 -24.25 -13.57
CA LEU A 72 1.40 -23.52 -12.64
C LEU A 72 2.14 -22.31 -12.12
N ILE A 73 1.60 -21.11 -12.31
CA ILE A 73 2.23 -19.87 -11.89
C ILE A 73 1.51 -19.31 -10.65
N ALA A 74 2.16 -19.39 -9.50
CA ALA A 74 1.65 -18.91 -8.22
C ALA A 74 2.25 -17.53 -7.89
N GLU A 75 1.51 -16.48 -8.17
CA GLU A 75 1.89 -15.08 -8.00
C GLU A 75 0.70 -14.27 -7.50
N GLU A 76 0.83 -13.52 -6.40
CA GLU A 76 -0.25 -12.65 -5.90
C GLU A 76 -0.45 -11.43 -6.79
N LEU A 77 -1.66 -10.87 -6.77
CA LEU A 77 -2.07 -9.67 -7.51
C LEU A 77 -1.86 -9.80 -9.03
N GLU A 78 -1.12 -8.89 -9.64
CA GLU A 78 -0.90 -8.90 -11.09
C GLU A 78 0.09 -9.98 -11.56
N GLY A 79 -0.25 -10.65 -12.64
CA GLY A 79 0.53 -11.75 -13.23
C GLY A 79 1.75 -11.27 -14.03
N HIS A 80 2.74 -10.67 -13.40
CA HIS A 80 3.95 -10.19 -14.06
C HIS A 80 4.85 -11.33 -14.52
N ILE A 81 5.06 -12.33 -13.66
CA ILE A 81 5.85 -13.52 -13.99
C ILE A 81 5.09 -14.39 -14.99
N GLU A 82 3.79 -14.56 -14.82
CA GLU A 82 2.96 -15.31 -15.76
C GLU A 82 3.05 -14.72 -17.18
N LYS A 83 2.88 -13.41 -17.33
CA LYS A 83 3.03 -12.72 -18.63
C LYS A 83 4.44 -12.90 -19.21
N TYR A 84 5.45 -12.86 -18.35
CA TYR A 84 6.82 -13.11 -18.77
C TYR A 84 7.04 -14.55 -19.26
N VAL A 85 6.45 -15.55 -18.57
CA VAL A 85 6.49 -16.96 -18.98
C VAL A 85 5.81 -17.16 -20.33
N TYR A 86 4.63 -16.56 -20.56
CA TYR A 86 3.97 -16.57 -21.88
C TYR A 86 4.85 -16.00 -22.97
N MET A 87 5.46 -14.84 -22.71
CA MET A 87 6.36 -14.19 -23.67
C MET A 87 7.58 -15.05 -23.99
N GLN A 88 8.18 -15.69 -22.98
CA GLN A 88 9.35 -16.57 -23.22
C GLN A 88 8.95 -17.85 -23.95
N ALA A 89 7.85 -18.49 -23.58
CA ALA A 89 7.35 -19.66 -24.28
C ALA A 89 7.11 -19.38 -25.78
N TYR A 90 6.49 -18.23 -26.07
CA TYR A 90 6.29 -17.77 -27.46
C TYR A 90 7.64 -17.56 -28.20
N LYS A 91 8.60 -16.86 -27.59
CA LYS A 91 9.94 -16.62 -28.18
C LYS A 91 10.71 -17.92 -28.45
N MET A 92 10.53 -18.92 -27.59
CA MET A 92 11.16 -20.23 -27.72
C MET A 92 10.43 -21.16 -28.71
N GLY A 93 9.27 -20.77 -29.23
CA GLY A 93 8.42 -21.62 -30.06
C GLY A 93 7.90 -22.86 -29.31
N LYS A 94 7.77 -22.77 -27.96
CA LYS A 94 7.32 -23.88 -27.12
C LYS A 94 5.84 -23.77 -26.81
N GLN A 95 5.14 -24.90 -26.95
CA GLN A 95 3.78 -25.04 -26.46
C GLN A 95 3.84 -25.71 -25.09
N VAL A 96 3.54 -24.92 -24.05
CA VAL A 96 3.42 -25.36 -22.65
C VAL A 96 2.06 -24.88 -22.14
N LYS A 97 1.34 -25.76 -21.43
CA LYS A 97 0.08 -25.37 -20.78
C LYS A 97 0.42 -24.50 -19.57
N ILE A 98 -0.07 -23.27 -19.52
CA ILE A 98 0.15 -22.35 -18.42
C ILE A 98 -1.15 -22.18 -17.67
N LEU A 99 -1.11 -22.44 -16.37
CA LEU A 99 -2.20 -22.24 -15.41
C LEU A 99 -1.80 -21.11 -14.46
N GLY A 100 -2.68 -20.16 -14.27
CA GLY A 100 -2.41 -18.99 -13.42
C GLY A 100 -3.62 -18.08 -13.36
N LYS A 101 -3.43 -16.80 -13.62
CA LYS A 101 -4.50 -15.79 -13.62
C LYS A 101 -5.20 -15.67 -14.96
N GLU A 102 -4.46 -15.86 -16.05
CA GLU A 102 -5.00 -15.67 -17.40
C GLU A 102 -5.98 -16.79 -17.78
N ASP A 103 -5.79 -18.00 -17.25
CA ASP A 103 -6.72 -19.11 -17.44
C ASP A 103 -7.81 -19.21 -16.34
N GLY A 104 -7.79 -18.29 -15.36
CA GLY A 104 -8.72 -18.26 -14.24
C GLY A 104 -8.48 -19.33 -13.17
N THR A 105 -7.28 -19.94 -13.12
CA THR A 105 -6.90 -20.85 -12.03
C THR A 105 -6.77 -20.11 -10.73
N TYR A 106 -6.25 -18.89 -10.77
CA TYR A 106 -6.04 -18.03 -9.62
C TYR A 106 -6.69 -16.66 -9.80
N GLU A 107 -7.22 -16.12 -8.71
CA GLU A 107 -7.79 -14.78 -8.67
C GLU A 107 -6.70 -13.69 -8.69
N ARG A 108 -7.05 -12.50 -9.23
CA ARG A 108 -6.16 -11.33 -9.26
C ARG A 108 -6.22 -10.51 -7.98
N ILE A 109 -7.17 -10.78 -7.10
CA ILE A 109 -7.43 -10.02 -5.87
C ILE A 109 -7.42 -10.97 -4.67
N GLY A 110 -7.16 -10.42 -3.50
CA GLY A 110 -7.10 -11.16 -2.25
C GLY A 110 -5.71 -11.74 -1.95
N GLU A 111 -5.53 -12.14 -0.72
CA GLU A 111 -4.35 -12.88 -0.28
C GLU A 111 -4.45 -14.34 -0.70
N TYR A 112 -3.30 -14.93 -1.03
CA TYR A 112 -3.22 -16.38 -1.24
C TYR A 112 -2.93 -17.10 0.08
N ASP A 113 -3.23 -18.38 0.08
CA ASP A 113 -2.93 -19.30 1.16
C ASP A 113 -2.57 -20.69 0.59
N ALA A 114 -2.21 -21.61 1.47
CA ALA A 114 -1.89 -22.98 1.06
C ALA A 114 -3.08 -23.71 0.43
N GLN A 115 -4.32 -23.35 0.80
CA GLN A 115 -5.54 -23.97 0.23
C GLN A 115 -5.73 -23.58 -1.25
N ILE A 116 -5.49 -22.32 -1.58
CA ILE A 116 -5.52 -21.83 -2.97
C ILE A 116 -4.46 -22.58 -3.80
N LEU A 117 -3.26 -22.76 -3.24
CA LEU A 117 -2.18 -23.50 -3.91
C LEU A 117 -2.54 -24.99 -4.07
N ARG A 118 -3.11 -25.65 -3.06
CA ARG A 118 -3.57 -27.07 -3.17
C ARG A 118 -4.56 -27.25 -4.32
N LYS A 119 -5.56 -26.37 -4.44
CA LYS A 119 -6.53 -26.38 -5.54
C LYS A 119 -5.84 -26.25 -6.91
N GLY A 120 -4.90 -25.30 -7.03
CA GLY A 120 -4.15 -25.12 -8.28
C GLY A 120 -3.26 -26.30 -8.63
N ILE A 121 -2.57 -26.88 -7.64
CA ILE A 121 -1.72 -28.07 -7.83
C ILE A 121 -2.56 -29.26 -8.26
N CYS A 122 -3.68 -29.54 -7.59
CA CYS A 122 -4.58 -30.63 -7.98
C CYS A 122 -5.13 -30.42 -9.41
N LYS A 123 -5.49 -29.18 -9.79
CA LYS A 123 -5.90 -28.85 -11.16
C LYS A 123 -4.77 -29.09 -12.16
N ALA A 124 -3.52 -28.76 -11.81
CA ALA A 124 -2.36 -28.96 -12.69
C ALA A 124 -2.04 -30.46 -12.88
N LEU A 125 -2.25 -31.26 -11.84
CA LEU A 125 -2.07 -32.72 -11.87
C LEU A 125 -3.27 -33.47 -12.47
N ASP A 126 -4.38 -32.80 -12.71
CA ASP A 126 -5.67 -33.40 -13.14
C ASP A 126 -6.18 -34.43 -12.13
N VAL A 127 -6.10 -34.14 -10.84
CA VAL A 127 -6.61 -34.96 -9.73
C VAL A 127 -7.62 -34.19 -8.88
N ALA A 128 -8.52 -34.94 -8.22
CA ALA A 128 -9.46 -34.33 -7.28
C ALA A 128 -8.73 -33.81 -6.02
N LEU A 129 -9.22 -32.70 -5.47
CA LEU A 129 -8.76 -32.22 -4.17
C LEU A 129 -9.20 -33.25 -3.10
N PRO A 130 -8.28 -33.74 -2.23
CA PRO A 130 -8.64 -34.64 -1.14
C PRO A 130 -9.74 -34.08 -0.23
N GLU A 131 -10.67 -34.91 0.22
CA GLU A 131 -11.82 -34.49 1.05
C GLU A 131 -11.40 -33.78 2.36
N CYS A 132 -10.24 -34.13 2.91
CA CYS A 132 -9.71 -33.46 4.11
C CYS A 132 -9.40 -31.97 3.88
N PHE A 133 -9.28 -31.53 2.63
CA PHE A 133 -9.12 -30.13 2.22
C PHE A 133 -10.39 -29.54 1.60
N ALA A 134 -11.53 -30.22 1.70
CA ALA A 134 -12.80 -29.62 1.32
C ALA A 134 -13.02 -28.33 2.12
N ASP A 135 -13.60 -27.31 1.46
CA ASP A 135 -13.75 -26.00 2.06
C ASP A 135 -14.41 -26.11 3.44
N PHE A 136 -13.69 -25.73 4.48
CA PHE A 136 -14.29 -25.47 5.77
C PHE A 136 -15.41 -24.46 5.52
N LYS A 137 -16.65 -24.83 5.83
CA LYS A 137 -17.69 -23.82 5.97
C LYS A 137 -17.19 -22.89 7.06
N ALA A 138 -16.80 -21.69 6.67
CA ALA A 138 -16.37 -20.69 7.61
C ALA A 138 -17.39 -20.65 8.76
N ALA A 139 -16.91 -20.56 10.01
CA ALA A 139 -17.81 -20.31 11.13
C ALA A 139 -18.68 -19.12 10.76
N PRO A 140 -20.00 -19.14 11.05
CA PRO A 140 -20.89 -18.07 10.66
C PRO A 140 -20.28 -16.73 11.03
N GLU A 141 -20.32 -15.76 10.13
CA GLU A 141 -19.79 -14.39 10.36
C GLU A 141 -20.28 -13.76 11.69
N ASP A 142 -21.43 -14.22 12.16
CA ASP A 142 -22.07 -13.83 13.42
C ASP A 142 -21.20 -14.10 14.67
N ASN A 143 -20.23 -15.01 14.58
CA ASN A 143 -19.32 -15.30 15.69
C ASN A 143 -18.05 -14.41 15.69
N CYS A 144 -17.86 -13.60 14.67
CA CYS A 144 -16.72 -12.70 14.56
C CYS A 144 -17.13 -11.26 14.88
N THR A 145 -16.55 -10.68 15.91
CA THR A 145 -16.73 -9.25 16.17
C THR A 145 -16.03 -8.46 15.07
N LYS A 146 -16.81 -7.76 14.23
CA LYS A 146 -16.27 -6.85 13.23
C LYS A 146 -15.51 -5.71 13.92
N ARG A 147 -14.22 -5.61 13.66
CA ARG A 147 -13.37 -4.52 14.15
C ARG A 147 -13.00 -3.64 12.96
N PRO A 148 -13.61 -2.47 12.81
CA PRO A 148 -13.21 -1.55 11.75
C PRO A 148 -11.76 -1.10 11.98
N ILE A 149 -11.02 -0.97 10.90
CA ILE A 149 -9.67 -0.40 10.94
C ILE A 149 -9.80 1.07 11.35
N GLY A 150 -9.03 1.49 12.35
CA GLY A 150 -9.09 2.85 12.88
C GLY A 150 -7.73 3.35 13.34
N PHE A 151 -7.68 4.63 13.67
CA PHE A 151 -6.47 5.25 14.20
C PHE A 151 -6.07 4.65 15.55
N CYS A 152 -4.75 4.54 15.77
CA CYS A 152 -4.19 4.13 17.04
C CYS A 152 -4.61 5.07 18.20
N ALA A 153 -4.53 4.59 19.43
CA ALA A 153 -4.74 5.42 20.60
C ALA A 153 -3.70 6.55 20.65
N GLY A 154 -4.15 7.79 20.84
CA GLY A 154 -3.29 8.97 20.86
C GLY A 154 -2.69 9.35 19.50
N CYS A 155 -3.18 8.79 18.40
CA CYS A 155 -2.67 9.11 17.07
C CYS A 155 -2.87 10.60 16.72
N PRO A 156 -1.82 11.34 16.33
CA PRO A 156 -1.92 12.75 15.98
C PRO A 156 -2.85 13.00 14.77
N HIS A 157 -2.91 12.08 13.83
CA HIS A 157 -3.78 12.22 12.65
C HIS A 157 -5.27 12.33 13.01
N ARG A 158 -5.70 11.75 14.14
CA ARG A 158 -7.07 11.94 14.65
C ARG A 158 -7.36 13.41 14.92
N GLY A 159 -6.42 14.10 15.58
CA GLY A 159 -6.56 15.52 15.86
C GLY A 159 -6.59 16.35 14.59
N THR A 160 -5.80 15.99 13.57
CA THR A 160 -5.85 16.64 12.25
C THR A 160 -7.24 16.51 11.63
N TYR A 161 -7.80 15.31 11.55
CA TYR A 161 -9.13 15.12 10.96
C TYR A 161 -10.25 15.75 11.78
N MET A 162 -10.17 15.71 13.10
CA MET A 162 -11.09 16.47 13.98
C MET A 162 -10.99 17.98 13.70
N GLY A 163 -9.78 18.49 13.52
CA GLY A 163 -9.54 19.88 13.17
C GLY A 163 -10.09 20.25 11.79
N ILE A 164 -9.90 19.39 10.80
CA ILE A 164 -10.50 19.60 9.46
C ILE A 164 -12.03 19.68 9.59
N GLU A 165 -12.69 18.73 10.25
CA GLU A 165 -14.14 18.76 10.44
C GLU A 165 -14.62 20.03 11.17
N ALA A 166 -13.90 20.42 12.23
CA ALA A 166 -14.21 21.61 12.98
C ALA A 166 -14.00 22.89 12.15
N GLY A 167 -12.96 22.93 11.31
CA GLY A 167 -12.67 24.04 10.38
C GLY A 167 -13.74 24.18 9.31
N LEU A 168 -14.16 23.06 8.69
CA LEU A 168 -15.29 23.08 7.75
C LEU A 168 -16.55 23.65 8.41
N LYS A 169 -16.85 23.18 9.62
CA LYS A 169 -18.01 23.67 10.39
C LYS A 169 -17.91 25.17 10.71
N LYS A 170 -16.70 25.68 11.08
CA LYS A 170 -16.46 27.11 11.27
C LYS A 170 -16.66 27.93 9.98
N ALA A 171 -16.34 27.33 8.83
CA ALA A 171 -16.61 27.94 7.50
C ALA A 171 -18.06 27.78 7.01
N GLY A 172 -18.95 27.17 7.80
CA GLY A 172 -20.32 26.93 7.41
C GLY A 172 -20.53 25.78 6.40
N LEU A 173 -19.51 24.94 6.21
CA LEU A 173 -19.50 23.85 5.25
C LEU A 173 -19.73 22.48 5.93
N LYS A 174 -20.31 21.54 5.18
CA LYS A 174 -20.45 20.14 5.58
C LYS A 174 -19.40 19.30 4.83
N LYS A 175 -19.08 18.11 5.32
CA LYS A 175 -18.15 17.17 4.65
C LYS A 175 -18.48 16.98 3.15
N LYS A 176 -19.75 16.86 2.82
CA LYS A 176 -20.22 16.65 1.43
C LYS A 176 -20.05 17.86 0.50
N ASP A 177 -19.80 19.03 1.06
CA ASP A 177 -19.66 20.27 0.29
C ASP A 177 -18.20 20.53 -0.13
N VAL A 178 -17.26 19.69 0.34
CA VAL A 178 -15.80 19.83 0.13
C VAL A 178 -15.24 18.53 -0.43
N LEU A 179 -14.40 18.61 -1.45
CA LEU A 179 -13.69 17.46 -1.99
C LEU A 179 -12.37 17.29 -1.24
N ILE A 180 -12.25 16.19 -0.51
CA ILE A 180 -11.02 15.86 0.23
C ILE A 180 -10.41 14.61 -0.36
N THR A 181 -9.27 14.75 -1.02
CA THR A 181 -8.52 13.63 -1.57
C THR A 181 -7.62 13.03 -0.49
N GLY A 182 -7.66 11.70 -0.38
CA GLY A 182 -6.81 10.93 0.52
C GLY A 182 -5.56 10.39 -0.15
N ASP A 183 -4.60 10.01 0.67
CA ASP A 183 -3.37 9.35 0.25
C ASP A 183 -3.09 8.10 1.07
N ILE A 184 -2.26 7.20 0.53
CA ILE A 184 -1.95 5.93 1.16
C ILE A 184 -1.00 6.12 2.35
N GLY A 185 -1.26 5.41 3.42
CA GLY A 185 -0.56 5.44 4.69
C GLY A 185 -1.54 5.60 5.84
N CYS A 186 -1.08 5.97 7.04
CA CYS A 186 -1.98 6.18 8.18
C CYS A 186 -3.05 7.25 7.91
N THR A 187 -2.82 8.13 6.95
CA THR A 187 -3.75 9.19 6.52
C THR A 187 -5.04 8.61 5.94
N ILE A 188 -4.98 7.46 5.28
CA ILE A 188 -6.14 6.81 4.67
C ILE A 188 -7.27 6.50 5.68
N LEU A 189 -6.92 6.31 6.94
CA LEU A 189 -7.89 5.97 7.97
C LEU A 189 -8.96 7.07 8.18
N GLY A 190 -8.78 8.24 7.57
CA GLY A 190 -9.82 9.26 7.47
C GLY A 190 -11.02 8.87 6.59
N ILE A 191 -10.92 7.80 5.78
CA ILE A 191 -12.04 7.25 5.03
C ILE A 191 -12.99 6.43 5.91
N SER A 192 -12.47 5.90 7.02
CA SER A 192 -13.21 5.03 7.94
C SER A 192 -13.96 5.82 9.01
N PRO A 193 -14.99 5.24 9.63
CA PRO A 193 -15.64 5.83 10.80
C PRO A 193 -14.63 6.14 11.92
N PRO A 194 -14.83 7.24 12.68
CA PRO A 194 -15.99 8.15 12.65
C PRO A 194 -15.84 9.31 11.64
N PHE A 195 -14.73 9.40 10.91
CA PHE A 195 -14.45 10.56 10.08
C PHE A 195 -15.19 10.51 8.74
N GLU A 196 -15.01 9.46 7.95
CA GLU A 196 -15.65 9.28 6.65
C GLU A 196 -15.59 10.57 5.80
N ILE A 197 -14.37 11.16 5.76
CA ILE A 197 -14.18 12.50 5.19
C ILE A 197 -13.44 12.48 3.85
N LEU A 198 -12.76 11.38 3.52
CA LEU A 198 -11.99 11.25 2.28
C LEU A 198 -12.88 10.72 1.14
N TRP A 199 -12.77 11.35 -0.03
CA TRP A 199 -13.53 10.98 -1.23
C TRP A 199 -12.79 10.00 -2.13
N THR A 200 -11.46 10.06 -2.13
CA THR A 200 -10.63 9.28 -3.04
C THR A 200 -9.45 8.69 -2.30
N GLU A 201 -9.03 7.53 -2.80
CA GLU A 201 -7.82 6.85 -2.44
C GLU A 201 -7.38 6.05 -3.66
N LEU A 202 -6.12 6.20 -4.10
CA LEU A 202 -5.65 5.51 -5.30
C LEU A 202 -4.26 4.91 -5.12
N ALA A 203 -3.25 5.75 -4.92
CA ALA A 203 -1.85 5.34 -4.80
C ALA A 203 -1.07 6.36 -3.96
N MET A 204 0.10 5.96 -3.46
CA MET A 204 1.00 6.88 -2.74
C MET A 204 1.37 8.07 -3.61
N GLY A 205 1.08 9.28 -3.12
CA GLY A 205 1.33 10.55 -3.82
C GLY A 205 0.21 10.99 -4.77
N ALA A 206 -0.88 10.23 -4.90
CA ALA A 206 -1.97 10.55 -5.81
C ALA A 206 -2.91 11.66 -5.30
N SER A 207 -2.94 11.95 -4.00
CA SER A 207 -3.89 12.91 -3.42
C SER A 207 -3.78 14.31 -4.04
N ILE A 208 -2.57 14.85 -4.15
CA ILE A 208 -2.34 16.18 -4.70
C ILE A 208 -2.71 16.26 -6.20
N PRO A 209 -2.25 15.34 -7.08
CA PRO A 209 -2.67 15.35 -8.49
C PRO A 209 -4.17 15.13 -8.69
N LEU A 210 -4.83 14.28 -7.89
CA LEU A 210 -6.28 14.10 -7.95
C LEU A 210 -7.02 15.39 -7.60
N ALA A 211 -6.58 16.09 -6.54
CA ALA A 211 -7.12 17.39 -6.16
C ALA A 211 -7.01 18.42 -7.30
N GLN A 212 -5.87 18.43 -7.99
CA GLN A 212 -5.70 19.30 -9.18
C GLN A 212 -6.65 18.92 -10.31
N GLY A 213 -6.85 17.61 -10.55
CA GLY A 213 -7.81 17.12 -11.54
C GLY A 213 -9.22 17.63 -11.26
N PHE A 214 -9.66 17.60 -10.00
CA PHE A 214 -10.94 18.16 -9.59
C PHE A 214 -11.01 19.68 -9.79
N ALA A 215 -9.94 20.41 -9.48
CA ALA A 215 -9.87 21.85 -9.72
C ALA A 215 -9.99 22.18 -11.22
N TYR A 216 -9.30 21.47 -12.09
CA TYR A 216 -9.40 21.62 -13.55
C TYR A 216 -10.78 21.25 -14.10
N SER A 217 -11.53 20.41 -13.40
CA SER A 217 -12.89 20.05 -13.79
C SER A 217 -13.93 21.14 -13.46
N ASN A 218 -13.48 22.29 -12.94
CA ASN A 218 -14.32 23.42 -12.54
C ASN A 218 -15.45 23.04 -11.56
N ILE A 219 -15.19 22.08 -10.67
CA ILE A 219 -16.12 21.73 -9.62
C ILE A 219 -16.17 22.88 -8.61
N PRO A 220 -17.33 23.38 -8.23
CA PRO A 220 -17.44 24.57 -7.39
C PRO A 220 -17.08 24.34 -5.91
N SER A 221 -16.81 23.10 -5.53
CA SER A 221 -16.49 22.73 -4.16
C SER A 221 -15.05 23.11 -3.80
N PRO A 222 -14.78 23.60 -2.59
CA PRO A 222 -13.42 23.72 -2.08
C PRO A 222 -12.70 22.37 -2.12
N ILE A 223 -11.38 22.41 -2.33
CA ILE A 223 -10.57 21.19 -2.53
C ILE A 223 -9.47 21.14 -1.48
N ILE A 224 -9.37 20.02 -0.79
CA ILE A 224 -8.32 19.71 0.18
C ILE A 224 -7.63 18.40 -0.23
N ALA A 225 -6.31 18.38 -0.27
CA ALA A 225 -5.53 17.15 -0.42
C ALA A 225 -4.86 16.80 0.91
N THR A 226 -5.02 15.58 1.40
CA THR A 226 -4.33 15.08 2.59
C THR A 226 -3.25 14.09 2.19
N ILE A 227 -2.05 14.22 2.76
CA ILE A 227 -0.90 13.37 2.45
C ILE A 227 -0.01 13.20 3.69
N GLY A 228 0.57 12.01 3.85
CA GLY A 228 1.57 11.78 4.90
C GLY A 228 2.94 12.34 4.54
N ASP A 229 3.76 12.63 5.55
CA ASP A 229 5.12 13.19 5.42
C ASP A 229 6.04 12.30 4.56
N SER A 230 6.07 11.00 4.82
CA SER A 230 6.87 10.06 4.03
C SER A 230 6.46 10.06 2.56
N THR A 231 5.17 9.93 2.30
CA THR A 231 4.65 9.95 0.93
C THR A 231 4.90 11.29 0.25
N PHE A 232 4.79 12.40 0.98
CA PHE A 232 5.10 13.72 0.43
C PHE A 232 6.56 13.80 -0.06
N PHE A 233 7.53 13.37 0.75
CA PHE A 233 8.94 13.34 0.35
C PHE A 233 9.21 12.46 -0.87
N HIS A 234 8.56 11.31 -0.97
CA HIS A 234 8.88 10.31 -1.99
C HIS A 234 8.07 10.47 -3.29
N ALA A 235 6.86 11.01 -3.23
CA ALA A 235 5.97 11.07 -4.39
C ALA A 235 5.07 12.33 -4.45
N GLY A 236 4.96 13.13 -3.37
CA GLY A 236 4.04 14.28 -3.32
C GLY A 236 4.63 15.59 -3.83
N MET A 237 5.96 15.78 -3.76
CA MET A 237 6.61 17.05 -4.08
C MET A 237 6.37 17.49 -5.53
N THR A 238 6.43 16.58 -6.49
CA THR A 238 6.17 16.89 -7.91
C THR A 238 4.76 17.38 -8.15
N GLY A 239 3.78 16.79 -7.46
CA GLY A 239 2.39 17.26 -7.49
C GLY A 239 2.24 18.67 -6.94
N LEU A 240 2.94 18.99 -5.83
CA LEU A 240 2.91 20.33 -5.25
C LEU A 240 3.54 21.37 -6.17
N VAL A 241 4.69 21.06 -6.79
CA VAL A 241 5.34 21.96 -7.77
C VAL A 241 4.37 22.31 -8.92
N ASN A 242 3.68 21.30 -9.45
CA ASN A 242 2.70 21.52 -10.52
C ASN A 242 1.53 22.39 -10.04
N ALA A 243 1.00 22.15 -8.84
CA ALA A 243 -0.08 22.95 -8.27
C ALA A 243 0.31 24.42 -8.10
N VAL A 244 1.53 24.69 -7.59
CA VAL A 244 2.07 26.05 -7.42
C VAL A 244 2.26 26.72 -8.78
N GLN A 245 2.87 26.04 -9.74
CA GLN A 245 3.10 26.56 -11.11
C GLN A 245 1.81 27.01 -11.79
N HIS A 246 0.75 26.25 -11.58
CA HIS A 246 -0.55 26.51 -12.22
C HIS A 246 -1.52 27.32 -11.34
N HIS A 247 -1.08 27.82 -10.20
CA HIS A 247 -1.89 28.64 -9.27
C HIS A 247 -3.23 27.95 -8.90
N ILE A 248 -3.18 26.64 -8.66
CA ILE A 248 -4.39 25.87 -8.36
C ILE A 248 -4.96 26.31 -7.01
N ASN A 249 -6.27 26.62 -6.98
CA ASN A 249 -6.92 26.93 -5.72
C ASN A 249 -7.25 25.66 -4.94
N MET A 250 -6.34 25.29 -4.02
CA MET A 250 -6.47 24.11 -3.17
C MET A 250 -5.73 24.26 -1.85
N THR A 251 -6.10 23.47 -0.87
CA THR A 251 -5.36 23.34 0.40
C THR A 251 -4.69 21.96 0.46
N VAL A 252 -3.40 21.94 0.71
CA VAL A 252 -2.64 20.69 0.97
C VAL A 252 -2.44 20.56 2.47
N VAL A 253 -2.83 19.44 3.06
CA VAL A 253 -2.59 19.12 4.46
C VAL A 253 -1.58 17.99 4.54
N ILE A 254 -0.37 18.30 4.99
CA ILE A 254 0.66 17.29 5.26
C ILE A 254 0.53 16.85 6.71
N LEU A 255 0.23 15.57 6.91
CA LEU A 255 0.16 14.93 8.22
C LEU A 255 1.54 14.39 8.58
N ASP A 256 2.33 15.24 9.24
CA ASP A 256 3.72 14.97 9.58
C ASP A 256 3.84 14.29 10.94
N ASN A 257 4.08 12.98 10.93
CA ASN A 257 4.34 12.20 12.14
C ASN A 257 5.81 11.77 12.30
N GLY A 258 6.68 12.18 11.40
CA GLY A 258 8.13 11.93 11.41
C GLY A 258 8.53 10.51 10.99
N TRP A 259 7.60 9.65 10.56
CA TRP A 259 7.85 8.24 10.29
C TRP A 259 7.02 7.69 9.13
N THR A 260 7.55 6.70 8.41
CA THR A 260 6.76 5.82 7.54
C THR A 260 6.05 4.80 8.44
N ALA A 261 4.97 5.25 9.10
CA ALA A 261 4.49 4.58 10.31
C ALA A 261 3.67 3.30 10.03
N MET A 262 2.82 3.29 8.99
CA MET A 262 1.88 2.20 8.72
C MET A 262 2.61 0.86 8.48
N THR A 263 3.74 0.86 7.82
CA THR A 263 4.51 -0.33 7.46
C THR A 263 5.55 -0.75 8.50
N GLY A 264 5.58 -0.11 9.67
CA GLY A 264 6.46 -0.51 10.78
C GLY A 264 7.42 0.57 11.26
N MET A 265 7.10 1.85 11.07
CA MET A 265 7.89 3.00 11.54
C MET A 265 9.29 3.07 10.93
N GLN A 266 9.39 2.90 9.62
CA GLN A 266 10.62 3.14 8.89
C GLN A 266 10.97 4.64 8.91
N VAL A 267 12.25 4.92 8.79
CA VAL A 267 12.74 6.31 8.65
C VAL A 267 12.33 6.87 7.27
N ASN A 268 12.09 8.18 7.25
CA ASN A 268 11.91 8.96 6.02
C ASN A 268 12.85 10.16 6.04
N PRO A 269 12.96 10.95 4.96
CA PRO A 269 13.90 12.09 4.93
C PRO A 269 13.70 13.12 6.05
N GLY A 270 12.50 13.26 6.62
CA GLY A 270 12.18 14.14 7.74
C GLY A 270 12.38 13.54 9.13
N THR A 271 12.76 12.26 9.24
CA THR A 271 12.93 11.59 10.53
C THR A 271 14.15 12.10 11.27
N VAL A 272 14.02 12.42 12.57
CA VAL A 272 15.10 12.91 13.42
C VAL A 272 16.15 11.85 13.75
N GLN A 273 15.79 10.57 13.65
CA GLN A 273 16.65 9.45 14.06
C GLN A 273 17.39 8.85 12.86
N SER A 274 18.72 8.68 12.97
CA SER A 274 19.52 8.03 11.95
C SER A 274 19.17 6.56 11.78
N CYS A 275 19.25 6.05 10.55
CA CYS A 275 19.37 4.63 10.30
C CYS A 275 20.84 4.19 10.48
N GLN A 276 21.11 2.87 10.60
CA GLN A 276 22.44 2.32 10.91
C GLN A 276 23.49 2.49 9.79
N MET A 277 23.23 3.24 8.74
CA MET A 277 24.01 3.27 7.49
C MET A 277 24.81 4.58 7.26
N GLY A 278 25.36 5.19 8.29
CA GLY A 278 26.25 6.34 8.16
C GLY A 278 25.70 7.66 8.67
N GLU A 279 26.25 8.79 8.19
CA GLU A 279 25.77 10.11 8.54
C GLU A 279 24.38 10.38 7.96
N TRP A 280 23.47 10.82 8.82
CA TRP A 280 22.09 11.10 8.45
C TRP A 280 21.82 12.59 8.44
N GLN A 281 21.39 13.13 7.33
CA GLN A 281 20.92 14.50 7.24
C GLN A 281 19.40 14.54 7.21
N GLN A 282 18.80 15.08 8.27
CA GLN A 282 17.36 15.33 8.29
C GLN A 282 17.02 16.50 7.37
N LEU A 283 15.98 16.33 6.55
CA LEU A 283 15.40 17.42 5.78
C LEU A 283 14.30 18.11 6.58
N ASP A 284 14.35 19.43 6.69
CA ASP A 284 13.27 20.20 7.27
C ASP A 284 12.15 20.41 6.25
N LEU A 285 11.00 19.81 6.53
CA LEU A 285 9.83 19.88 5.66
C LEU A 285 9.34 21.31 5.43
N ILE A 286 9.51 22.21 6.40
CA ILE A 286 9.18 23.64 6.24
C ILE A 286 10.05 24.27 5.14
N GLN A 287 11.36 24.02 5.17
CA GLN A 287 12.27 24.53 4.16
C GLN A 287 11.98 23.93 2.79
N VAL A 288 11.65 22.64 2.75
CA VAL A 288 11.29 21.94 1.50
C VAL A 288 10.07 22.60 0.87
N VAL A 289 8.97 22.76 1.60
CA VAL A 289 7.72 23.31 1.01
C VAL A 289 7.89 24.79 0.60
N LYS A 290 8.66 25.58 1.35
CA LYS A 290 9.04 26.95 0.96
C LYS A 290 9.87 26.94 -0.33
N GLY A 291 10.84 26.05 -0.43
CA GLY A 291 11.67 25.86 -1.63
C GLY A 291 10.87 25.44 -2.86
N LEU A 292 9.72 24.78 -2.67
CA LEU A 292 8.78 24.41 -3.73
C LEU A 292 7.78 25.55 -4.07
N GLY A 293 7.88 26.72 -3.44
CA GLY A 293 7.13 27.91 -3.81
C GLY A 293 5.92 28.24 -2.92
N ILE A 294 5.77 27.56 -1.77
CA ILE A 294 4.75 27.97 -0.78
C ILE A 294 5.23 29.20 -0.03
N SER A 295 4.48 30.31 -0.12
CA SER A 295 4.78 31.55 0.60
C SER A 295 4.50 31.42 2.10
N GLU A 296 5.15 32.26 2.91
CA GLU A 296 4.96 32.23 4.37
C GLU A 296 3.51 32.49 4.79
N GLU A 297 2.81 33.36 4.09
CA GLU A 297 1.41 33.72 4.34
C GLU A 297 0.42 32.56 4.02
N ASN A 298 0.85 31.59 3.22
CA ASN A 298 0.08 30.42 2.83
C ASN A 298 0.57 29.13 3.51
N LEU A 299 1.50 29.22 4.46
CA LEU A 299 2.04 28.10 5.22
C LEU A 299 1.60 28.17 6.68
N TYR A 300 0.86 27.16 7.11
CA TYR A 300 0.39 27.00 8.48
C TYR A 300 1.07 25.79 9.11
N VAL A 301 1.74 26.00 10.25
CA VAL A 301 2.34 24.90 11.02
C VAL A 301 1.58 24.78 12.34
N VAL A 302 0.92 23.64 12.52
CA VAL A 302 -0.01 23.40 13.64
C VAL A 302 0.29 22.09 14.36
N ASP A 303 0.00 22.04 15.65
CA ASP A 303 0.03 20.80 16.43
C ASP A 303 -1.37 20.18 16.43
N PRO A 304 -1.55 18.95 15.87
CA PRO A 304 -2.87 18.32 15.82
C PRO A 304 -3.47 17.96 17.18
N TYR A 305 -2.71 17.99 18.26
CA TYR A 305 -3.28 17.86 19.61
C TYR A 305 -4.02 19.12 20.06
N ASP A 306 -3.74 20.27 19.45
CA ASP A 306 -4.59 21.44 19.44
C ASP A 306 -5.43 21.46 18.14
N HIS A 307 -6.46 20.63 18.12
CA HIS A 307 -7.33 20.52 16.95
C HIS A 307 -8.08 21.82 16.61
N LEU A 308 -8.16 22.78 17.54
CA LEU A 308 -8.75 24.08 17.27
C LEU A 308 -7.83 24.96 16.43
N SER A 309 -6.51 24.91 16.67
CA SER A 309 -5.53 25.58 15.79
C SER A 309 -5.57 25.01 14.37
N VAL A 310 -5.75 23.68 14.23
CA VAL A 310 -5.96 23.08 12.91
C VAL A 310 -7.24 23.61 12.27
N ALA A 311 -8.32 23.72 13.04
CA ALA A 311 -9.60 24.20 12.54
C ALA A 311 -9.53 25.66 12.04
N ASP A 312 -8.79 26.53 12.76
CA ASP A 312 -8.58 27.92 12.36
C ASP A 312 -7.77 28.01 11.07
N ALA A 313 -6.67 27.22 10.96
CA ALA A 313 -5.88 27.16 9.75
C ALA A 313 -6.70 26.65 8.54
N VAL A 314 -7.56 25.63 8.72
CA VAL A 314 -8.44 25.13 7.65
C VAL A 314 -9.40 26.23 7.21
N LYS A 315 -10.06 26.91 8.15
CA LYS A 315 -10.99 28.00 7.82
C LYS A 315 -10.31 29.10 7.04
N GLU A 316 -9.13 29.58 7.50
CA GLU A 316 -8.36 30.61 6.80
C GLU A 316 -7.92 30.16 5.40
N CYS A 317 -7.50 28.90 5.23
CA CYS A 317 -7.15 28.36 3.92
C CYS A 317 -8.34 28.35 2.95
N LEU A 318 -9.55 28.09 3.43
CA LEU A 318 -10.75 28.08 2.61
C LEU A 318 -11.16 29.47 2.15
N GLU A 319 -10.73 30.53 2.85
CA GLU A 319 -11.02 31.93 2.54
C GLU A 319 -9.98 32.57 1.59
N LYS A 320 -8.87 31.87 1.32
CA LYS A 320 -7.76 32.33 0.46
C LYS A 320 -7.76 31.65 -0.90
N ASP A 321 -7.22 32.34 -1.89
CA ASP A 321 -6.97 31.78 -3.23
C ASP A 321 -5.56 31.17 -3.36
N GLY A 322 -5.37 30.38 -4.42
CA GLY A 322 -4.11 29.72 -4.74
C GLY A 322 -3.83 28.49 -3.90
N VAL A 323 -2.57 28.06 -3.86
CA VAL A 323 -2.14 26.89 -3.07
C VAL A 323 -1.85 27.32 -1.64
N LYS A 324 -2.52 26.71 -0.69
CA LYS A 324 -2.27 26.85 0.76
C LYS A 324 -1.80 25.52 1.31
N LEU A 325 -0.93 25.55 2.33
CA LEU A 325 -0.38 24.36 2.94
C LEU A 325 -0.51 24.40 4.46
N ILE A 326 -1.11 23.36 5.01
CA ILE A 326 -1.15 23.11 6.46
C ILE A 326 -0.20 21.95 6.76
N LEU A 327 0.84 22.21 7.54
CA LEU A 327 1.73 21.21 8.10
C LEU A 327 1.26 20.86 9.51
N SER A 328 0.52 19.77 9.62
CA SER A 328 0.02 19.23 10.89
C SER A 328 1.08 18.31 11.47
N ARG A 329 1.92 18.86 12.38
CA ARG A 329 3.15 18.21 12.84
C ARG A 329 3.06 17.71 14.27
N ARG A 330 3.16 16.41 14.45
CA ARG A 330 3.35 15.75 15.76
C ARG A 330 3.85 14.33 15.57
N GLU A 331 4.86 13.93 16.36
CA GLU A 331 5.42 12.57 16.26
C GLU A 331 4.35 11.49 16.48
N CYS A 332 4.50 10.37 15.74
CA CYS A 332 3.68 9.17 15.89
C CYS A 332 3.63 8.74 17.36
N ALA A 333 2.43 8.64 17.94
CA ALA A 333 2.24 8.34 19.36
C ALA A 333 2.83 6.98 19.77
N ILE A 334 2.75 5.96 18.89
CA ILE A 334 3.33 4.63 19.16
C ILE A 334 4.86 4.72 19.18
N GLN A 335 5.45 5.45 18.24
CA GLN A 335 6.91 5.58 18.17
C GLN A 335 7.45 6.43 19.33
N ALA A 336 6.76 7.49 19.68
CA ALA A 336 7.07 8.28 20.86
C ALA A 336 7.03 7.46 22.15
N ALA A 337 6.02 6.58 22.29
CA ALA A 337 5.93 5.66 23.42
C ALA A 337 7.10 4.66 23.43
N ARG A 338 7.45 4.08 22.27
CA ARG A 338 8.62 3.17 22.13
C ARG A 338 9.94 3.87 22.52
N ARG A 339 10.08 5.13 22.18
CA ARG A 339 11.24 5.97 22.51
C ARG A 339 11.19 6.54 23.94
N LYS A 340 10.14 6.22 24.70
CA LYS A 340 9.90 6.73 26.05
C LYS A 340 9.87 8.28 26.14
N VAL A 341 9.39 8.94 25.07
CA VAL A 341 9.18 10.39 25.06
C VAL A 341 8.02 10.71 25.99
N LYS A 342 8.26 11.59 26.96
CA LYS A 342 7.22 12.08 27.87
C LYS A 342 6.54 13.28 27.23
N TYR A 343 5.26 13.16 26.92
CA TYR A 343 4.43 14.30 26.55
C TYR A 343 3.63 14.77 27.77
N SER A 344 3.31 16.05 27.79
CA SER A 344 2.32 16.56 28.74
C SER A 344 0.99 15.84 28.49
N PRO A 345 0.27 15.43 29.55
CA PRO A 345 -1.02 14.76 29.37
C PRO A 345 -1.98 15.67 28.60
N VAL A 346 -2.56 15.15 27.54
CA VAL A 346 -3.64 15.85 26.82
C VAL A 346 -4.86 15.80 27.72
N LYS A 347 -5.39 16.94 28.10
CA LYS A 347 -6.69 17.02 28.77
C LYS A 347 -7.75 16.72 27.70
N VAL A 348 -8.36 15.55 27.77
CA VAL A 348 -9.59 15.27 27.04
C VAL A 348 -10.71 15.97 27.85
N ILE A 349 -11.25 17.03 27.30
CA ILE A 349 -12.44 17.71 27.87
C ILE A 349 -13.67 17.10 27.20
#